data_2427880182640fab308223d5f5dd4e7f
#
_entry.id   2427880182640fab308223d5f5dd4e7f
#
_cell.length_a   1.000
_cell.length_b   1.000
_cell.length_c   1.000
_cell.angle_alpha   90.00
_cell.angle_beta   90.00
_cell.angle_gamma   90.00
#
_symmetry.space_group_name_H-M   'P 1'
#
loop_
_entity.id
_entity.type
_entity.pdbx_description
1 polymer ?
#
loop_
_entity_poly.entity_id
_entity_poly.type
_entity_poly.pdbx_seq_one_letter_code
_entity_poly.pdbx_strand_id
1 'polypeptide(L)'
;MKKNLFLGMTLGMALLANTAFAHLSGGYLSDIIDEHPRWPLATQCIATDVNLRTEPNTNCEVVTMLQNGDKFYARKVVFIPNSKYVWVYGTTEKGYRGYMYNQFIGALPDGQYAHSDEGRFQAAVEANWINDPTGYAAGSGYSMGRVEHADDMNIAYDLNKVQVGPRVFYTRAFDGKTYQVVINKAPGEMAGYAVGQHFDQNERNSFYDMMRRIGWHESAVDIEEPTNSIVWEKSVLDADGFDRPAKQLIITLNDNDVIESFTYINYDLD
;
A
#
# COMPACT_ATOMS: atom_id res chain seq x y z
N MET A 1 -21.50 -15.88 -40.42
CA MET A 1 -21.67 -14.79 -39.45
C MET A 1 -22.12 -15.38 -38.12
N LYS A 2 -21.20 -15.52 -37.18
CA LYS A 2 -21.52 -15.95 -35.80
C LYS A 2 -21.50 -14.70 -34.90
N LYS A 3 -22.66 -14.33 -34.36
CA LYS A 3 -22.81 -13.25 -33.41
C LYS A 3 -22.37 -13.78 -32.03
N ASN A 4 -21.30 -13.26 -31.49
CA ASN A 4 -20.91 -13.49 -30.12
C ASN A 4 -21.79 -12.63 -29.21
N LEU A 5 -22.63 -13.30 -28.45
CA LEU A 5 -23.48 -12.68 -27.43
C LEU A 5 -22.60 -12.52 -26.18
N PHE A 6 -22.16 -11.28 -25.92
CA PHE A 6 -21.56 -10.93 -24.66
C PHE A 6 -22.67 -10.88 -23.59
N LEU A 7 -22.73 -11.88 -22.75
CA LEU A 7 -23.62 -11.91 -21.59
C LEU A 7 -22.90 -11.17 -20.47
N GLY A 8 -23.19 -9.87 -20.34
CA GLY A 8 -22.76 -9.10 -19.17
C GLY A 8 -23.49 -9.60 -17.93
N MET A 9 -22.77 -10.31 -17.06
CA MET A 9 -23.23 -10.58 -15.70
C MET A 9 -23.11 -9.30 -14.87
N THR A 10 -24.13 -8.47 -14.86
CA THR A 10 -24.36 -7.52 -13.78
C THR A 10 -24.74 -8.28 -12.54
N LEU A 11 -23.78 -8.56 -11.68
CA LEU A 11 -24.06 -9.06 -10.33
C LEU A 11 -24.70 -7.92 -9.53
N GLY A 12 -26.03 -7.94 -9.42
CA GLY A 12 -26.76 -7.06 -8.54
C GLY A 12 -26.37 -7.34 -7.10
N MET A 13 -25.58 -6.44 -6.47
CA MET A 13 -25.41 -6.44 -5.03
C MET A 13 -26.72 -5.98 -4.38
N ALA A 14 -27.49 -6.92 -3.86
CA ALA A 14 -28.58 -6.63 -2.94
C ALA A 14 -27.96 -6.07 -1.65
N LEU A 15 -28.25 -4.81 -1.32
CA LEU A 15 -27.99 -4.24 0.01
C LEU A 15 -28.83 -5.03 1.03
N LEU A 16 -28.17 -5.86 1.82
CA LEU A 16 -28.73 -6.37 3.08
C LEU A 16 -28.00 -5.66 4.22
N ALA A 17 -28.69 -4.78 4.88
CA ALA A 17 -28.29 -4.27 6.20
C ALA A 17 -28.18 -5.46 7.16
N ASN A 18 -27.07 -5.56 7.91
CA ASN A 18 -26.64 -6.65 8.79
C ASN A 18 -26.00 -7.87 8.13
N THR A 19 -25.15 -7.68 7.17
CA THR A 19 -24.32 -8.76 6.65
C THR A 19 -23.00 -8.84 7.41
N ALA A 20 -22.81 -9.93 8.14
CA ALA A 20 -21.47 -10.44 8.34
C ALA A 20 -20.81 -10.49 6.95
N PHE A 21 -19.70 -9.76 6.75
CA PHE A 21 -19.03 -9.70 5.47
C PHE A 21 -18.68 -11.13 5.03
N ALA A 22 -19.18 -11.53 3.86
CA ALA A 22 -18.85 -12.85 3.32
C ALA A 22 -17.35 -12.90 3.02
N HIS A 23 -16.70 -14.02 3.34
CA HIS A 23 -15.32 -14.24 2.99
C HIS A 23 -15.13 -14.25 1.47
N LEU A 24 -13.99 -13.76 1.00
CA LEU A 24 -13.62 -13.80 -0.40
C LEU A 24 -13.01 -15.17 -0.73
N SER A 25 -13.52 -15.86 -1.76
CA SER A 25 -12.95 -17.13 -2.18
C SER A 25 -11.54 -16.98 -2.70
N GLY A 26 -10.70 -18.01 -2.54
CA GLY A 26 -9.32 -17.98 -3.02
C GLY A 26 -9.20 -17.78 -4.53
N GLY A 27 -10.10 -18.38 -5.33
CA GLY A 27 -10.15 -18.17 -6.77
C GLY A 27 -10.45 -16.71 -7.13
N TYR A 28 -11.49 -16.13 -6.54
CA TYR A 28 -11.86 -14.73 -6.76
C TYR A 28 -10.74 -13.76 -6.37
N LEU A 29 -10.08 -13.98 -5.22
CA LEU A 29 -8.94 -13.19 -4.80
C LEU A 29 -7.76 -13.30 -5.77
N SER A 30 -7.47 -14.51 -6.28
CA SER A 30 -6.40 -14.73 -7.25
C SER A 30 -6.65 -13.96 -8.52
N ASP A 31 -7.85 -14.11 -9.10
CA ASP A 31 -8.22 -13.45 -10.35
C ASP A 31 -8.04 -11.92 -10.26
N ILE A 32 -8.54 -11.32 -9.19
CA ILE A 32 -8.45 -9.86 -9.00
C ILE A 32 -7.02 -9.41 -8.70
N ILE A 33 -6.25 -10.14 -7.89
CA ILE A 33 -4.87 -9.78 -7.60
C ILE A 33 -4.03 -9.86 -8.88
N ASP A 34 -4.26 -10.86 -9.72
CA ASP A 34 -3.52 -11.08 -10.96
C ASP A 34 -3.83 -10.04 -12.06
N GLU A 35 -4.97 -9.34 -11.97
CA GLU A 35 -5.27 -8.18 -12.84
C GLU A 35 -4.27 -7.03 -12.64
N HIS A 36 -3.76 -6.86 -11.41
CA HIS A 36 -2.80 -5.82 -11.03
C HIS A 36 -1.69 -6.38 -10.13
N PRO A 37 -0.77 -7.19 -10.66
CA PRO A 37 0.19 -7.95 -9.85
C PRO A 37 1.17 -7.07 -9.04
N ARG A 38 1.34 -5.80 -9.43
CA ARG A 38 2.19 -4.86 -8.70
C ARG A 38 1.51 -4.24 -7.48
N TRP A 39 0.17 -4.20 -7.45
CA TRP A 39 -0.58 -3.50 -6.42
C TRP A 39 -1.46 -4.44 -5.60
N PRO A 40 -1.44 -4.31 -4.28
CA PRO A 40 -2.27 -5.14 -3.44
C PRO A 40 -3.76 -4.80 -3.63
N LEU A 41 -4.60 -5.75 -3.27
CA LEU A 41 -6.03 -5.54 -3.09
C LEU A 41 -6.29 -5.14 -1.64
N ALA A 42 -6.93 -4.01 -1.40
CA ALA A 42 -7.38 -3.63 -0.07
C ALA A 42 -8.56 -4.52 0.36
N THR A 43 -8.41 -5.17 1.50
CA THR A 43 -9.38 -6.07 2.11
C THR A 43 -9.44 -5.82 3.62
N GLN A 44 -10.29 -6.54 4.34
CA GLN A 44 -10.33 -6.50 5.80
C GLN A 44 -10.37 -7.90 6.40
N CYS A 45 -9.91 -8.01 7.63
CA CYS A 45 -10.15 -9.17 8.47
C CYS A 45 -11.62 -9.18 8.91
N ILE A 46 -12.32 -10.31 8.76
CA ILE A 46 -13.75 -10.45 9.13
C ILE A 46 -13.98 -11.33 10.36
N ALA A 47 -12.92 -11.59 11.12
CA ALA A 47 -13.00 -12.36 12.36
C ALA A 47 -12.05 -11.78 13.41
N THR A 48 -12.24 -12.17 14.66
CA THR A 48 -11.43 -11.74 15.80
C THR A 48 -10.34 -12.75 16.08
N ASP A 49 -9.18 -12.28 16.58
CA ASP A 49 -8.01 -13.10 16.98
C ASP A 49 -7.45 -13.98 15.85
N VAL A 50 -7.42 -13.43 14.63
CA VAL A 50 -6.89 -14.12 13.45
C VAL A 50 -5.39 -14.01 13.38
N ASN A 51 -4.69 -15.14 13.37
CA ASN A 51 -3.25 -15.18 13.28
C ASN A 51 -2.75 -14.81 11.86
N LEU A 52 -1.89 -13.81 11.78
CA LEU A 52 -1.02 -13.56 10.63
C LEU A 52 0.27 -14.35 10.83
N ARG A 53 0.71 -15.12 9.84
CA ARG A 53 1.77 -16.12 10.00
C ARG A 53 2.93 -15.88 9.06
N THR A 54 4.12 -16.37 9.46
CA THR A 54 5.34 -16.25 8.64
C THR A 54 5.28 -17.10 7.37
N GLU A 55 4.54 -18.21 7.39
CA GLU A 55 4.40 -19.15 6.29
C GLU A 55 2.94 -19.57 6.10
N PRO A 56 2.57 -20.11 4.92
CA PRO A 56 1.19 -20.54 4.63
C PRO A 56 0.86 -21.90 5.26
N ASN A 57 1.04 -22.02 6.58
CA ASN A 57 0.70 -23.21 7.36
C ASN A 57 0.39 -22.82 8.81
N THR A 58 -0.18 -23.77 9.58
CA THR A 58 -0.59 -23.53 10.97
C THR A 58 0.50 -23.83 12.01
N ASN A 59 1.63 -24.41 11.61
CA ASN A 59 2.69 -24.84 12.52
C ASN A 59 3.87 -23.85 12.58
N CYS A 60 3.79 -22.74 11.83
CA CYS A 60 4.82 -21.72 11.83
C CYS A 60 4.54 -20.62 12.86
N GLU A 61 5.47 -19.70 12.98
CA GLU A 61 5.40 -18.56 13.89
C GLU A 61 4.25 -17.62 13.52
N VAL A 62 3.64 -17.02 14.54
CA VAL A 62 2.63 -15.96 14.42
C VAL A 62 3.34 -14.61 14.46
N VAL A 63 3.17 -13.84 13.39
CA VAL A 63 3.72 -12.49 13.27
C VAL A 63 2.94 -11.50 14.14
N THR A 64 1.61 -11.57 14.05
CA THR A 64 0.68 -10.75 14.83
C THR A 64 -0.73 -11.37 14.77
N MET A 65 -1.67 -10.82 15.54
CA MET A 65 -3.09 -11.15 15.46
C MET A 65 -3.88 -9.97 14.94
N LEU A 66 -4.83 -10.23 14.04
CA LEU A 66 -5.77 -9.26 13.50
C LEU A 66 -7.13 -9.37 14.17
N GLN A 67 -7.81 -8.25 14.25
CA GLN A 67 -9.17 -8.13 14.75
C GLN A 67 -10.15 -7.91 13.60
N ASN A 68 -11.42 -8.13 13.86
CA ASN A 68 -12.46 -7.83 12.89
C ASN A 68 -12.44 -6.35 12.51
N GLY A 69 -12.38 -6.07 11.19
CA GLY A 69 -12.28 -4.73 10.63
C GLY A 69 -10.84 -4.28 10.34
N ASP A 70 -9.81 -4.98 10.84
CA ASP A 70 -8.42 -4.62 10.54
C ASP A 70 -8.16 -4.71 9.03
N LYS A 71 -7.57 -3.66 8.43
CA LYS A 71 -7.22 -3.64 7.01
C LYS A 71 -6.10 -4.62 6.70
N PHE A 72 -6.24 -5.32 5.59
CA PHE A 72 -5.26 -6.25 5.06
C PHE A 72 -5.09 -6.06 3.56
N TYR A 73 -3.89 -5.72 3.11
CA TYR A 73 -3.55 -5.46 1.73
C TYR A 73 -3.02 -6.75 1.10
N ALA A 74 -3.92 -7.50 0.46
CA ALA A 74 -3.66 -8.80 -0.14
C ALA A 74 -2.84 -8.68 -1.44
N ARG A 75 -1.75 -9.45 -1.54
CA ARG A 75 -0.80 -9.39 -2.68
C ARG A 75 -0.69 -10.67 -3.47
N LYS A 76 -0.91 -11.80 -2.84
CA LYS A 76 -0.70 -13.12 -3.48
C LYS A 76 -1.56 -14.17 -2.82
N VAL A 77 -2.21 -14.97 -3.64
CA VAL A 77 -2.92 -16.18 -3.19
C VAL A 77 -2.00 -17.39 -3.33
N VAL A 78 -2.01 -18.26 -2.31
CA VAL A 78 -1.21 -19.48 -2.28
C VAL A 78 -2.13 -20.67 -2.08
N PHE A 79 -2.22 -21.50 -3.11
CA PHE A 79 -2.91 -22.79 -3.08
C PHE A 79 -1.93 -23.89 -2.70
N ILE A 80 -2.18 -24.56 -1.58
CA ILE A 80 -1.36 -25.69 -1.14
C ILE A 80 -1.93 -26.97 -1.74
N PRO A 81 -1.16 -27.75 -2.51
CA PRO A 81 -1.62 -29.02 -3.07
C PRO A 81 -2.17 -29.95 -1.97
N ASN A 82 -3.32 -30.55 -2.25
CA ASN A 82 -4.03 -31.45 -1.32
C ASN A 82 -4.48 -30.80 0.00
N SER A 83 -4.44 -29.49 0.12
CA SER A 83 -4.98 -28.74 1.27
C SER A 83 -6.33 -28.10 0.90
N LYS A 84 -7.27 -28.12 1.84
CA LYS A 84 -8.49 -27.32 1.75
C LYS A 84 -8.24 -25.84 2.11
N TYR A 85 -7.07 -25.54 2.65
CA TYR A 85 -6.72 -24.20 3.09
C TYR A 85 -6.09 -23.41 1.95
N VAL A 86 -6.61 -22.23 1.71
CA VAL A 86 -6.08 -21.25 0.78
C VAL A 86 -5.51 -20.08 1.60
N TRP A 87 -4.27 -19.77 1.37
CA TRP A 87 -3.56 -18.73 2.11
C TRP A 87 -3.38 -17.50 1.26
N VAL A 88 -3.41 -16.34 1.89
CA VAL A 88 -3.19 -15.06 1.21
C VAL A 88 -2.05 -14.34 1.91
N TYR A 89 -1.03 -14.03 1.13
CA TYR A 89 0.08 -13.19 1.56
C TYR A 89 -0.28 -11.73 1.40
N GLY A 90 0.02 -10.91 2.40
CA GLY A 90 -0.26 -9.49 2.37
C GLY A 90 0.40 -8.71 3.50
N THR A 91 -0.03 -7.46 3.62
CA THR A 91 0.48 -6.51 4.62
C THR A 91 -0.71 -5.96 5.41
N THR A 92 -0.57 -5.79 6.72
CA THR A 92 -1.56 -5.10 7.56
C THR A 92 -1.36 -3.58 7.46
N GLU A 93 -2.34 -2.79 7.89
CA GLU A 93 -2.21 -1.33 8.00
C GLU A 93 -1.08 -0.89 8.96
N LYS A 94 -0.70 -1.76 9.91
CA LYS A 94 0.43 -1.55 10.81
C LYS A 94 1.77 -1.99 10.21
N GLY A 95 1.79 -2.41 8.95
CA GLY A 95 2.99 -2.76 8.23
C GLY A 95 3.49 -4.19 8.44
N TYR A 96 2.84 -5.03 9.22
CA TYR A 96 3.21 -6.45 9.36
C TYR A 96 2.93 -7.21 8.06
N ARG A 97 3.85 -8.08 7.67
CA ARG A 97 3.72 -8.94 6.49
C ARG A 97 3.58 -10.40 6.92
N GLY A 98 2.71 -11.12 6.22
CA GLY A 98 2.52 -12.54 6.50
C GLY A 98 1.34 -13.13 5.73
N TYR A 99 1.01 -14.36 6.12
CA TYR A 99 -0.05 -15.16 5.51
C TYR A 99 -1.26 -15.23 6.42
N MET A 100 -2.43 -14.99 5.86
CA MET A 100 -3.73 -15.18 6.50
C MET A 100 -4.55 -16.20 5.72
N TYR A 101 -5.36 -16.98 6.41
CA TYR A 101 -6.27 -17.92 5.77
C TYR A 101 -7.44 -17.16 5.11
N ASN A 102 -7.74 -17.45 3.85
CA ASN A 102 -8.69 -16.69 3.03
C ASN A 102 -10.09 -16.59 3.62
N GLN A 103 -10.54 -17.57 4.40
CA GLN A 103 -11.86 -17.52 5.05
C GLN A 103 -12.06 -16.34 6.01
N PHE A 104 -10.97 -15.70 6.43
CA PHE A 104 -10.98 -14.54 7.31
C PHE A 104 -10.83 -13.23 6.57
N ILE A 105 -10.85 -13.27 5.23
CA ILE A 105 -10.67 -12.09 4.38
C ILE A 105 -12.00 -11.73 3.73
N GLY A 106 -12.46 -10.51 3.95
CA GLY A 106 -13.64 -9.92 3.35
C GLY A 106 -13.35 -8.65 2.56
N ALA A 107 -14.31 -8.23 1.74
CA ALA A 107 -14.25 -6.95 1.07
C ALA A 107 -14.34 -5.79 2.08
N LEU A 108 -13.74 -4.66 1.76
CA LEU A 108 -13.98 -3.42 2.50
C LEU A 108 -15.45 -2.99 2.35
N PRO A 109 -16.02 -2.27 3.34
CA PRO A 109 -17.40 -1.76 3.27
C PRO A 109 -17.65 -0.92 2.00
N ASP A 110 -16.66 -0.14 1.57
CA ASP A 110 -16.72 0.78 0.43
C ASP A 110 -16.17 0.14 -0.86
N GLY A 111 -16.28 -1.17 -1.00
CA GLY A 111 -15.62 -2.04 -1.99
C GLY A 111 -15.63 -1.62 -3.48
N GLN A 112 -16.27 -0.49 -3.84
CA GLN A 112 -16.26 0.02 -5.20
C GLN A 112 -14.87 0.51 -5.66
N TYR A 113 -14.04 1.01 -4.76
CA TYR A 113 -12.71 1.55 -5.09
C TYR A 113 -11.59 0.50 -5.07
N ALA A 114 -11.77 -0.60 -4.34
CA ALA A 114 -10.71 -1.59 -4.19
C ALA A 114 -10.22 -2.23 -5.50
N HIS A 115 -11.08 -2.26 -6.53
CA HIS A 115 -10.79 -2.87 -7.85
C HIS A 115 -10.34 -1.85 -8.91
N SER A 116 -10.54 -0.55 -8.69
CA SER A 116 -10.10 0.47 -9.63
C SER A 116 -8.57 0.65 -9.59
N ASP A 117 -7.99 1.14 -10.69
CA ASP A 117 -6.57 1.50 -10.72
C ASP A 117 -6.20 2.45 -9.57
N GLU A 118 -7.05 3.45 -9.31
CA GLU A 118 -6.85 4.40 -8.22
C GLU A 118 -6.91 3.73 -6.85
N GLY A 119 -7.88 2.87 -6.59
CA GLY A 119 -8.00 2.14 -5.33
C GLY A 119 -6.84 1.17 -5.11
N ARG A 120 -6.36 0.51 -6.15
CA ARG A 120 -5.20 -0.38 -6.11
C ARG A 120 -3.90 0.38 -5.85
N PHE A 121 -3.72 1.53 -6.48
CA PHE A 121 -2.60 2.42 -6.21
C PHE A 121 -2.64 2.94 -4.76
N GLN A 122 -3.80 3.39 -4.30
CA GLN A 122 -3.99 3.84 -2.92
C GLN A 122 -3.67 2.72 -1.92
N ALA A 123 -4.11 1.48 -2.18
CA ALA A 123 -3.77 0.32 -1.36
C ALA A 123 -2.25 0.05 -1.32
N ALA A 124 -1.54 0.25 -2.44
CA ALA A 124 -0.09 0.11 -2.49
C ALA A 124 0.65 1.17 -1.68
N VAL A 125 0.10 2.36 -1.59
CA VAL A 125 0.62 3.44 -0.72
C VAL A 125 0.29 3.12 0.74
N GLU A 126 -0.97 2.83 1.07
CA GLU A 126 -1.41 2.55 2.44
C GLU A 126 -0.71 1.34 3.07
N ALA A 127 -0.41 0.30 2.29
CA ALA A 127 0.36 -0.86 2.76
C ALA A 127 1.78 -0.51 3.26
N ASN A 128 2.27 0.68 2.94
CA ASN A 128 3.58 1.21 3.31
C ASN A 128 3.46 2.55 4.07
N TRP A 129 2.25 2.94 4.44
CA TRP A 129 1.98 4.13 5.21
C TRP A 129 1.88 3.79 6.69
N ILE A 130 2.72 4.40 7.50
CA ILE A 130 2.68 4.25 8.95
C ILE A 130 1.83 5.39 9.51
N ASN A 131 0.58 5.06 9.81
CA ASN A 131 -0.36 6.00 10.39
C ASN A 131 -0.04 6.28 11.84
N ASP A 132 0.00 7.20 12.54
CA ASP A 132 0.34 7.39 13.94
C ASP A 132 1.64 6.67 14.41
N PRO A 133 2.83 7.21 14.09
CA PRO A 133 4.09 6.63 14.54
C PRO A 133 4.28 6.66 16.07
N THR A 134 3.49 7.46 16.81
CA THR A 134 3.58 7.58 18.26
C THR A 134 2.80 6.51 19.02
N GLY A 135 1.80 5.90 18.38
CA GLY A 135 0.94 4.85 18.96
C GLY A 135 1.60 3.46 19.05
N TYR A 136 2.82 3.27 18.56
CA TYR A 136 3.49 1.98 18.59
C TYR A 136 4.18 1.75 19.93
N ALA A 137 3.58 0.90 20.78
CA ALA A 137 4.16 0.54 22.07
C ALA A 137 5.43 -0.28 21.92
N ALA A 138 6.41 -0.03 22.76
CA ALA A 138 7.59 -0.88 22.90
C ALA A 138 7.15 -2.34 23.22
N GLY A 139 7.65 -3.30 22.44
CA GLY A 139 7.32 -4.72 22.61
C GLY A 139 6.35 -5.30 21.57
N SER A 140 5.81 -4.51 20.66
CA SER A 140 4.90 -4.98 19.59
C SER A 140 5.61 -5.39 18.29
N GLY A 141 6.92 -5.60 18.30
CA GLY A 141 7.72 -5.84 17.08
C GLY A 141 8.03 -4.56 16.29
N TYR A 142 7.61 -3.41 16.81
CA TYR A 142 7.97 -2.10 16.32
C TYR A 142 9.04 -1.48 17.20
N SER A 143 9.99 -0.79 16.59
CA SER A 143 10.85 0.16 17.31
C SER A 143 10.63 1.55 16.71
N MET A 144 10.40 2.53 17.56
CA MET A 144 10.37 3.93 17.19
C MET A 144 11.59 4.61 17.77
N GLY A 145 12.32 5.33 16.94
CA GLY A 145 13.43 6.19 17.35
C GLY A 145 13.28 7.54 16.70
N ARG A 146 13.62 8.60 17.43
CA ARG A 146 13.76 9.94 16.86
C ARG A 146 15.10 10.03 16.15
N VAL A 147 15.11 10.49 14.91
CA VAL A 147 16.32 10.82 14.16
C VAL A 147 16.40 12.31 14.08
N GLU A 148 17.34 12.90 14.83
CA GLU A 148 17.52 14.36 14.87
C GLU A 148 18.16 14.89 13.58
N HIS A 149 19.00 14.07 12.93
CA HIS A 149 19.54 14.32 11.61
C HIS A 149 19.55 13.01 10.84
N ALA A 150 18.91 12.99 9.69
CA ALA A 150 19.07 11.90 8.74
C ALA A 150 20.21 12.26 7.79
N ASP A 151 21.46 12.20 8.28
CA ASP A 151 22.67 12.50 7.49
C ASP A 151 22.75 11.69 6.18
N ASP A 152 22.10 10.53 6.17
CA ASP A 152 22.00 9.65 5.00
C ASP A 152 21.05 10.19 3.90
N MET A 153 20.29 11.26 4.15
CA MET A 153 19.20 11.68 3.27
C MET A 153 19.22 13.16 2.89
N ASN A 154 20.20 13.94 3.34
CA ASN A 154 20.24 15.40 3.14
C ASN A 154 18.97 16.13 3.63
N ILE A 155 18.24 15.54 4.58
CA ILE A 155 16.98 16.09 5.10
C ILE A 155 17.24 16.72 6.46
N ALA A 156 17.27 18.06 6.50
CA ALA A 156 17.53 18.87 7.69
C ALA A 156 16.35 18.91 8.68
N TYR A 157 15.62 17.79 8.91
CA TYR A 157 14.40 17.83 9.71
C TYR A 157 14.27 16.64 10.65
N ASP A 158 13.57 16.86 11.76
CA ASP A 158 13.21 15.83 12.73
C ASP A 158 12.28 14.78 12.09
N LEU A 159 12.82 13.62 11.81
CA LEU A 159 12.07 12.46 11.34
C LEU A 159 11.98 11.42 12.45
N ASN A 160 10.83 10.81 12.59
CA ASN A 160 10.67 9.62 13.40
C ASN A 160 11.09 8.40 12.58
N LYS A 161 11.98 7.58 13.14
CA LYS A 161 12.36 6.29 12.56
C LYS A 161 11.44 5.22 13.13
N VAL A 162 10.70 4.54 12.25
CA VAL A 162 9.84 3.41 12.60
C VAL A 162 10.36 2.15 11.93
N GLN A 163 10.59 1.11 12.71
CA GLN A 163 11.02 -0.18 12.20
C GLN A 163 9.92 -1.23 12.40
N VAL A 164 9.57 -1.93 11.33
CA VAL A 164 8.60 -3.02 11.31
C VAL A 164 9.25 -4.24 10.69
N GLY A 165 9.67 -5.19 11.52
CA GLY A 165 10.51 -6.29 11.06
C GLY A 165 11.78 -5.77 10.37
N PRO A 166 12.10 -6.23 9.15
CA PRO A 166 13.27 -5.75 8.41
C PRO A 166 13.10 -4.39 7.73
N ARG A 167 11.89 -3.82 7.71
CA ARG A 167 11.60 -2.57 7.00
C ARG A 167 11.81 -1.37 7.91
N VAL A 168 12.37 -0.30 7.34
CA VAL A 168 12.58 0.97 8.01
C VAL A 168 11.83 2.06 7.27
N PHE A 169 11.08 2.86 8.01
CA PHE A 169 10.34 4.02 7.54
C PHE A 169 10.82 5.25 8.32
N TYR A 170 10.93 6.37 7.64
CA TYR A 170 11.13 7.66 8.28
C TYR A 170 9.85 8.46 8.09
N THR A 171 9.27 8.97 9.18
CA THR A 171 7.96 9.60 9.14
C THR A 171 8.01 11.00 9.73
N ARG A 172 7.20 11.89 9.20
CA ARG A 172 6.80 13.13 9.84
C ARG A 172 5.35 13.08 10.21
N ALA A 173 5.04 13.56 11.39
CA ALA A 173 3.68 13.68 11.87
C ALA A 173 3.39 15.13 12.28
N PHE A 174 2.15 15.53 12.07
CA PHE A 174 1.58 16.77 12.59
C PHE A 174 0.28 16.43 13.33
N ASP A 175 0.14 16.91 14.54
CA ASP A 175 -1.02 16.63 15.42
C ASP A 175 -1.37 15.14 15.54
N GLY A 176 -0.32 14.31 15.71
CA GLY A 176 -0.46 12.85 15.83
C GLY A 176 -0.72 12.10 14.52
N LYS A 177 -0.94 12.80 13.41
CA LYS A 177 -1.16 12.19 12.09
C LYS A 177 0.10 12.26 11.24
N THR A 178 0.50 11.15 10.64
CA THR A 178 1.61 11.12 9.69
C THR A 178 1.20 11.83 8.40
N TYR A 179 2.00 12.81 7.98
CA TYR A 179 1.81 13.48 6.70
C TYR A 179 2.91 13.16 5.67
N GLN A 180 4.04 12.63 6.11
CA GLN A 180 5.15 12.25 5.22
C GLN A 180 5.74 10.92 5.65
N VAL A 181 6.02 10.07 4.66
CA VAL A 181 6.77 8.83 4.83
C VAL A 181 7.91 8.81 3.82
N VAL A 182 9.11 8.49 4.29
CA VAL A 182 10.30 8.27 3.46
C VAL A 182 10.78 6.84 3.64
N ILE A 183 11.09 6.18 2.53
CA ILE A 183 11.59 4.81 2.48
C ILE A 183 12.85 4.82 1.62
N ASN A 184 14.02 4.59 2.22
CA ASN A 184 15.31 4.64 1.54
C ASN A 184 16.16 3.37 1.73
N LYS A 185 15.59 2.32 2.31
CA LYS A 185 16.32 1.06 2.57
C LYS A 185 15.51 -0.15 2.14
N ALA A 186 16.17 -1.08 1.46
CA ALA A 186 15.59 -2.41 1.20
C ALA A 186 15.39 -3.19 2.52
N PRO A 187 14.34 -3.99 2.65
CA PRO A 187 13.28 -4.29 1.70
C PRO A 187 12.09 -3.31 1.74
N GLY A 188 12.34 -2.03 1.53
CA GLY A 188 11.30 -1.00 1.43
C GLY A 188 10.71 -0.91 0.03
N GLU A 189 9.45 -0.55 -0.06
CA GLU A 189 8.73 -0.38 -1.32
C GLU A 189 7.64 0.69 -1.20
N MET A 190 7.27 1.30 -2.31
CA MET A 190 6.15 2.22 -2.43
C MET A 190 5.54 2.10 -3.82
N ALA A 191 4.21 2.25 -3.92
CA ALA A 191 3.51 2.24 -5.20
C ALA A 191 3.81 1.01 -6.11
N GLY A 192 4.19 -0.13 -5.52
CA GLY A 192 4.50 -1.37 -6.23
C GLY A 192 5.93 -1.48 -6.76
N TYR A 193 6.81 -0.56 -6.38
CA TYR A 193 8.24 -0.56 -6.71
C TYR A 193 9.09 -0.64 -5.46
N ALA A 194 10.27 -1.25 -5.55
CA ALA A 194 11.14 -1.48 -4.41
C ALA A 194 12.40 -0.59 -4.45
N VAL A 195 12.90 -0.21 -3.28
CA VAL A 195 14.24 0.37 -3.15
C VAL A 195 15.27 -0.64 -3.64
N GLY A 196 16.20 -0.20 -4.49
CA GLY A 196 17.19 -1.04 -5.14
C GLY A 196 16.71 -1.66 -6.47
N GLN A 197 15.45 -1.45 -6.88
CA GLN A 197 14.95 -1.89 -8.17
C GLN A 197 15.41 -0.95 -9.27
N HIS A 198 15.82 -1.53 -10.42
CA HIS A 198 16.06 -0.75 -11.64
C HIS A 198 14.72 -0.25 -12.20
N PHE A 199 14.65 1.03 -12.52
CA PHE A 199 13.45 1.70 -13.02
C PHE A 199 13.70 2.19 -14.44
N ASP A 200 13.72 1.22 -15.38
CA ASP A 200 14.05 1.50 -16.77
C ASP A 200 12.97 2.33 -17.48
N GLN A 201 13.28 2.77 -18.71
CA GLN A 201 12.39 3.64 -19.48
C GLN A 201 11.01 3.03 -19.75
N ASN A 202 10.91 1.70 -19.93
CA ASN A 202 9.65 1.03 -20.18
C ASN A 202 8.78 0.99 -18.92
N GLU A 203 9.39 0.72 -17.77
CA GLU A 203 8.71 0.77 -16.48
C GLU A 203 8.26 2.19 -16.14
N ARG A 204 9.10 3.20 -16.40
CA ARG A 204 8.74 4.62 -16.25
C ARG A 204 7.55 4.99 -17.12
N ASN A 205 7.55 4.65 -18.41
CA ASN A 205 6.45 4.96 -19.31
C ASN A 205 5.15 4.32 -18.84
N SER A 206 5.19 3.05 -18.45
CA SER A 206 4.02 2.33 -17.90
C SER A 206 3.51 2.97 -16.62
N PHE A 207 4.42 3.38 -15.73
CA PHE A 207 4.09 4.08 -14.50
C PHE A 207 3.47 5.46 -14.78
N TYR A 208 4.04 6.23 -15.70
CA TYR A 208 3.56 7.56 -16.08
C TYR A 208 2.15 7.51 -16.67
N ASP A 209 1.91 6.56 -17.59
CA ASP A 209 0.58 6.39 -18.20
C ASP A 209 -0.47 6.01 -17.16
N MET A 210 -0.10 5.19 -16.19
CA MET A 210 -0.97 4.82 -15.10
C MET A 210 -1.25 6.01 -14.17
N MET A 211 -0.22 6.76 -13.74
CA MET A 211 -0.38 7.92 -12.87
C MET A 211 -1.30 8.99 -13.49
N ARG A 212 -1.13 9.26 -14.78
CA ARG A 212 -2.03 10.18 -15.51
C ARG A 212 -3.46 9.67 -15.55
N ARG A 213 -3.66 8.36 -15.76
CA ARG A 213 -5.01 7.75 -15.81
C ARG A 213 -5.75 7.85 -14.48
N ILE A 214 -5.05 7.79 -13.34
CA ILE A 214 -5.64 7.96 -12.01
C ILE A 214 -5.65 9.41 -11.53
N GLY A 215 -5.39 10.37 -12.43
CA GLY A 215 -5.51 11.80 -12.14
C GLY A 215 -4.33 12.44 -11.43
N TRP A 216 -3.17 11.82 -11.48
CA TRP A 216 -1.91 12.43 -11.04
C TRP A 216 -1.22 13.11 -12.22
N HIS A 217 -0.46 14.15 -11.97
CA HIS A 217 0.37 14.84 -12.96
C HIS A 217 1.82 14.93 -12.46
N GLU A 218 2.74 15.00 -13.41
CA GLU A 218 4.14 15.22 -13.13
C GLU A 218 4.32 16.68 -12.69
N SER A 219 4.97 16.87 -11.55
CA SER A 219 5.23 18.22 -11.04
C SER A 219 6.33 18.88 -11.84
N ALA A 220 6.10 20.14 -12.24
CA ALA A 220 7.10 20.99 -12.87
C ALA A 220 7.99 21.71 -11.86
N VAL A 221 7.94 21.34 -10.59
CA VAL A 221 8.77 21.98 -9.57
C VAL A 221 10.23 21.63 -9.84
N ASP A 222 11.00 22.64 -10.27
CA ASP A 222 12.45 22.63 -10.22
C ASP A 222 12.85 22.44 -8.75
N ILE A 223 13.11 21.20 -8.37
CA ILE A 223 13.81 20.93 -7.11
C ILE A 223 15.20 21.50 -7.34
N GLU A 224 15.60 22.51 -6.56
CA GLU A 224 16.85 23.29 -6.70
C GLU A 224 18.16 22.46 -6.61
N GLU A 225 18.04 21.13 -6.54
CA GLU A 225 19.18 20.20 -6.55
C GLU A 225 19.10 19.32 -7.80
N PRO A 226 20.25 18.96 -8.40
CA PRO A 226 20.32 18.03 -9.52
C PRO A 226 20.06 16.60 -9.02
N THR A 227 18.91 16.37 -8.48
CA THR A 227 18.49 15.04 -8.08
C THR A 227 17.77 14.40 -9.26
N ASN A 228 18.16 13.17 -9.62
CA ASN A 228 17.42 12.34 -10.55
C ASN A 228 16.07 11.93 -9.92
N SER A 229 15.26 12.92 -9.53
CA SER A 229 13.98 12.71 -8.86
C SER A 229 12.83 12.90 -9.82
N ILE A 230 11.85 12.01 -9.72
CA ILE A 230 10.60 12.05 -10.47
C ILE A 230 9.53 12.42 -9.46
N VAL A 231 8.82 13.53 -9.69
CA VAL A 231 7.82 14.06 -8.77
C VAL A 231 6.44 13.97 -9.41
N TRP A 232 5.52 13.33 -8.72
CA TRP A 232 4.12 13.24 -9.09
C TRP A 232 3.24 13.87 -8.03
N GLU A 233 2.22 14.61 -8.48
CA GLU A 233 1.29 15.32 -7.62
C GLU A 233 -0.15 14.99 -7.97
N LYS A 234 -0.99 14.95 -6.95
CA LYS A 234 -2.45 14.98 -7.07
C LYS A 234 -2.94 16.26 -6.43
N SER A 235 -3.53 17.13 -7.23
CA SER A 235 -4.07 18.40 -6.78
C SER A 235 -5.56 18.28 -6.44
N VAL A 236 -6.01 19.18 -5.58
CA VAL A 236 -7.42 19.44 -5.29
C VAL A 236 -7.67 20.94 -5.38
N LEU A 237 -8.90 21.32 -5.72
CA LEU A 237 -9.32 22.72 -5.65
C LEU A 237 -9.52 23.10 -4.18
N ASP A 238 -8.91 24.19 -3.75
CA ASP A 238 -9.21 24.77 -2.45
C ASP A 238 -10.55 25.52 -2.42
N ALA A 239 -10.91 26.09 -1.27
CA ALA A 239 -12.18 26.81 -1.10
C ALA A 239 -12.31 28.04 -2.02
N ASP A 240 -11.19 28.60 -2.47
CA ASP A 240 -11.12 29.76 -3.36
C ASP A 240 -11.02 29.36 -4.84
N GLY A 241 -10.99 28.04 -5.13
CA GLY A 241 -10.95 27.48 -6.48
C GLY A 241 -9.55 27.42 -7.09
N PHE A 242 -8.50 27.54 -6.29
CA PHE A 242 -7.12 27.35 -6.75
C PHE A 242 -6.67 25.91 -6.57
N ASP A 243 -5.90 25.42 -7.56
CA ASP A 243 -5.24 24.13 -7.45
C ASP A 243 -4.17 24.17 -6.35
N ARG A 244 -4.26 23.25 -5.39
CA ARG A 244 -3.21 23.00 -4.40
C ARG A 244 -2.81 21.53 -4.41
N PRO A 245 -1.55 21.20 -4.16
CA PRO A 245 -1.16 19.80 -4.02
C PRO A 245 -1.85 19.20 -2.78
N ALA A 246 -2.54 18.08 -2.98
CA ALA A 246 -3.12 17.30 -1.90
C ALA A 246 -2.20 16.14 -1.51
N LYS A 247 -1.55 15.54 -2.51
CA LYS A 247 -0.65 14.40 -2.33
C LYS A 247 0.54 14.54 -3.27
N GLN A 248 1.72 14.07 -2.82
CA GLN A 248 2.93 14.07 -3.62
C GLN A 248 3.67 12.72 -3.46
N LEU A 249 4.16 12.18 -4.55
CA LEU A 249 5.04 11.02 -4.58
C LEU A 249 6.34 11.41 -5.27
N ILE A 250 7.45 11.26 -4.58
CA ILE A 250 8.79 11.51 -5.10
C ILE A 250 9.53 10.17 -5.17
N ILE A 251 10.09 9.86 -6.33
CA ILE A 251 10.95 8.70 -6.56
C ILE A 251 12.34 9.23 -6.88
N THR A 252 13.31 8.97 -6.01
CA THR A 252 14.70 9.37 -6.24
C THR A 252 15.48 8.21 -6.84
N LEU A 253 16.23 8.48 -7.90
CA LEU A 253 17.02 7.51 -8.62
C LEU A 253 18.50 7.86 -8.51
N ASN A 254 19.38 6.86 -8.58
CA ASN A 254 20.79 7.10 -8.80
C ASN A 254 21.11 7.20 -10.29
N ASP A 255 22.40 7.42 -10.62
CA ASP A 255 22.90 7.56 -11.99
C ASP A 255 22.71 6.31 -12.87
N ASN A 256 22.36 5.17 -12.28
CA ASN A 256 22.11 3.91 -12.98
C ASN A 256 20.61 3.58 -13.07
N ASP A 257 19.72 4.56 -12.88
CA ASP A 257 18.27 4.39 -12.88
C ASP A 257 17.76 3.39 -11.83
N VAL A 258 18.47 3.24 -10.71
CA VAL A 258 18.04 2.42 -9.59
C VAL A 258 17.35 3.29 -8.55
N ILE A 259 16.21 2.84 -8.07
CA ILE A 259 15.44 3.53 -7.03
C ILE A 259 16.22 3.55 -5.72
N GLU A 260 16.57 4.74 -5.24
CA GLU A 260 17.24 4.94 -3.96
C GLU A 260 16.25 5.21 -2.83
N SER A 261 15.19 5.97 -3.13
CA SER A 261 14.19 6.31 -2.13
C SER A 261 12.83 6.61 -2.72
N PHE A 262 11.83 6.51 -1.85
CA PHE A 262 10.49 7.05 -2.05
C PHE A 262 10.19 8.05 -0.94
N THR A 263 9.58 9.16 -1.31
CA THR A 263 8.94 10.09 -0.37
C THR A 263 7.47 10.23 -0.77
N TYR A 264 6.57 9.94 0.14
CA TYR A 264 5.15 10.20 -0.06
C TYR A 264 4.68 11.22 0.97
N ILE A 265 4.00 12.25 0.47
CA ILE A 265 3.47 13.34 1.30
C ILE A 265 1.95 13.38 1.08
N ASN A 266 1.23 13.46 2.19
CA ASN A 266 -0.21 13.71 2.22
C ASN A 266 -0.43 15.06 2.90
N TYR A 267 -0.86 16.05 2.15
CA TYR A 267 -1.15 17.39 2.67
C TYR A 267 -2.60 17.52 3.19
N ASP A 268 -3.47 16.55 2.82
CA ASP A 268 -4.85 16.48 3.35
C ASP A 268 -4.83 15.65 4.63
N LEU A 269 -4.79 16.32 5.76
CA LEU A 269 -4.77 15.72 7.09
C LEU A 269 -6.14 15.71 7.80
N ASP A 270 -7.22 15.94 7.05
CA ASP A 270 -8.59 15.98 7.58
C ASP A 270 -9.09 14.63 8.09
#